data_527ebecb43c8ec2d160210c3aeb4c085
#
_entry.id   527ebecb43c8ec2d160210c3aeb4c085
#
_cell.length_a   1.000
_cell.length_b   1.000
_cell.length_c   1.000
_cell.angle_alpha   90.00
_cell.angle_beta   90.00
_cell.angle_gamma   90.00
#
_symmetry.space_group_name_H-M   'P 1'
#
loop_
_entity.id
_entity.type
_entity.pdbx_description
1 polymer ?
#
loop_
_entity_poly.entity_id
_entity_poly.type
_entity_poly.pdbx_seq_one_letter_code
_entity_poly.pdbx_strand_id
1 'polypeptide(L)'
;EIVGKKRTEDKYFMKNDLFTIGSITIHGYGLMIGIGIIAAYYLAEYRANKRGMDVDMILSIAICGVVCGILGAKLLYYVTIFDEILANPKKLLDINDGFVVYGGIIGGVLGGYILSRIKHISFFQYADLVMPSVALAQGFGRIGCFLAGCCYGMPTHSHFAIVFHNSD
;
A
#
# COMPACT_ATOMS: atom_id res chain seq x y z
N GLU A 1 3.23 19.85 -39.36
CA GLU A 1 2.49 21.11 -39.15
C GLU A 1 1.06 20.80 -38.75
N ILE A 2 0.76 20.57 -37.45
CA ILE A 2 -0.58 20.63 -36.92
C ILE A 2 -0.48 21.35 -35.57
N VAL A 3 -0.69 22.62 -35.74
CA VAL A 3 -1.37 23.62 -34.93
C VAL A 3 -1.78 23.17 -33.54
N GLY A 4 -1.08 23.73 -32.58
CA GLY A 4 -1.53 23.79 -31.21
C GLY A 4 -2.85 24.53 -31.06
N LYS A 5 -3.87 23.85 -30.59
CA LYS A 5 -5.06 24.46 -30.03
C LYS A 5 -4.93 24.44 -28.52
N LYS A 6 -4.50 25.59 -27.97
CA LYS A 6 -4.63 25.95 -26.57
C LYS A 6 -6.08 25.69 -26.14
N ARG A 7 -6.33 24.55 -25.48
CA ARG A 7 -7.62 24.34 -24.82
C ARG A 7 -7.49 24.88 -23.42
N THR A 8 -8.23 25.92 -23.19
CA THR A 8 -8.52 26.61 -21.92
C THR A 8 -8.60 25.66 -20.74
N GLU A 9 -8.06 26.15 -19.64
CA GLU A 9 -8.00 25.60 -18.29
C GLU A 9 -9.29 24.92 -17.86
N ASP A 10 -9.41 23.64 -18.16
CA ASP A 10 -10.36 22.78 -17.46
C ASP A 10 -9.69 22.36 -16.16
N LYS A 11 -10.29 22.80 -15.08
CA LYS A 11 -9.97 22.60 -13.68
C LYS A 11 -9.80 21.08 -13.44
N TYR A 12 -8.57 20.59 -13.47
CA TYR A 12 -8.27 19.16 -13.38
C TYR A 12 -8.62 18.63 -11.99
N PHE A 13 -9.47 17.63 -11.97
CA PHE A 13 -9.95 16.94 -10.76
C PHE A 13 -8.87 16.09 -10.06
N MET A 14 -7.70 15.93 -10.67
CA MET A 14 -6.57 15.18 -10.12
C MET A 14 -5.53 16.11 -9.52
N LYS A 15 -5.82 16.67 -8.36
CA LYS A 15 -4.86 17.41 -7.58
C LYS A 15 -4.30 16.48 -6.52
N ASN A 16 -3.06 16.04 -6.70
CA ASN A 16 -2.36 15.16 -5.75
C ASN A 16 -2.24 15.80 -4.35
N ASP A 17 -2.28 17.14 -4.33
CA ASP A 17 -2.24 17.97 -3.13
C ASP A 17 -3.65 18.39 -2.75
N LEU A 18 -4.29 17.65 -1.84
CA LEU A 18 -5.65 17.98 -1.37
C LEU A 18 -5.67 19.16 -0.42
N PHE A 19 -4.69 19.27 0.47
CA PHE A 19 -4.57 20.37 1.42
C PHE A 19 -3.12 20.62 1.81
N THR A 20 -2.69 21.87 1.70
CA THR A 20 -1.40 22.35 2.22
C THR A 20 -1.67 23.15 3.49
N ILE A 21 -1.34 22.58 4.66
CA ILE A 21 -1.40 23.31 5.93
C ILE A 21 0.04 23.59 6.37
N GLY A 22 0.54 24.79 6.09
CA GLY A 22 1.92 25.17 6.40
C GLY A 22 2.94 24.38 5.60
N SER A 23 3.84 23.67 6.29
CA SER A 23 4.91 22.85 5.68
C SER A 23 4.50 21.40 5.37
N ILE A 24 3.27 20.99 5.66
CA ILE A 24 2.80 19.62 5.46
C ILE A 24 1.79 19.60 4.32
N THR A 25 2.18 18.99 3.20
CA THR A 25 1.30 18.72 2.07
C THR A 25 0.65 17.35 2.26
N ILE A 26 -0.66 17.32 2.48
CA ILE A 26 -1.41 16.06 2.57
C ILE A 26 -1.68 15.59 1.15
N HIS A 27 -0.97 14.57 0.74
CA HIS A 27 -1.18 13.90 -0.53
C HIS A 27 -2.44 13.02 -0.46
N GLY A 28 -3.30 13.08 -1.46
CA GLY A 28 -4.52 12.29 -1.54
C GLY A 28 -4.27 10.78 -1.40
N TYR A 29 -3.11 10.32 -1.87
CA TYR A 29 -2.66 8.94 -1.71
C TYR A 29 -2.48 8.54 -0.23
N GLY A 30 -1.78 9.35 0.56
CA GLY A 30 -1.57 9.08 1.99
C GLY A 30 -2.87 9.09 2.79
N LEU A 31 -3.79 10.00 2.46
CA LEU A 31 -5.12 10.05 3.09
C LEU A 31 -5.92 8.77 2.82
N MET A 32 -5.93 8.28 1.57
CA MET A 32 -6.65 7.06 1.21
C MET A 32 -6.05 5.83 1.88
N ILE A 33 -4.73 5.75 2.02
CA ILE A 33 -4.08 4.68 2.80
C ILE A 33 -4.52 4.74 4.26
N GLY A 34 -4.51 5.92 4.89
CA GLY A 34 -4.96 6.08 6.27
C GLY A 34 -6.40 5.63 6.49
N ILE A 35 -7.32 6.07 5.62
CA ILE A 35 -8.73 5.65 5.65
C ILE A 35 -8.83 4.13 5.44
N GLY A 36 -8.07 3.57 4.49
CA GLY A 36 -8.04 2.15 4.20
C GLY A 36 -7.60 1.30 5.40
N ILE A 37 -6.57 1.74 6.13
CA ILE A 37 -6.10 1.06 7.36
C ILE A 37 -7.18 1.10 8.44
N ILE A 38 -7.79 2.26 8.69
CA ILE A 38 -8.85 2.42 9.68
C ILE A 38 -10.05 1.54 9.33
N ALA A 39 -10.51 1.58 8.08
CA ALA A 39 -11.63 0.77 7.61
C ALA A 39 -11.34 -0.74 7.72
N ALA A 40 -10.12 -1.16 7.37
CA ALA A 40 -9.67 -2.54 7.48
C ALA A 40 -9.64 -3.02 8.94
N TYR A 41 -9.17 -2.16 9.85
CA TYR A 41 -9.16 -2.47 11.29
C TYR A 41 -10.58 -2.66 11.84
N TYR A 42 -11.49 -1.71 11.58
CA TYR A 42 -12.89 -1.83 12.02
C TYR A 42 -13.59 -3.05 11.45
N LEU A 43 -13.32 -3.40 10.18
CA LEU A 43 -13.88 -4.61 9.58
C LEU A 43 -13.35 -5.87 10.26
N ALA A 44 -12.05 -5.91 10.57
CA ALA A 44 -11.43 -7.04 11.27
C ALA A 44 -12.01 -7.17 12.70
N GLU A 45 -12.10 -6.08 13.43
CA GLU A 45 -12.70 -6.02 14.77
C GLU A 45 -14.15 -6.50 14.77
N TYR A 46 -15.00 -5.98 13.87
CA TYR A 46 -16.39 -6.41 13.72
C TYR A 46 -16.50 -7.92 13.47
N ARG A 47 -15.67 -8.46 12.58
CA ARG A 47 -15.66 -9.89 12.25
C ARG A 47 -15.16 -10.74 13.42
N ALA A 48 -14.18 -10.24 14.17
CA ALA A 48 -13.67 -10.90 15.37
C ALA A 48 -14.74 -11.02 16.44
N ASN A 49 -15.38 -9.91 16.77
CA ASN A 49 -16.47 -9.88 17.76
C ASN A 49 -17.61 -10.82 17.35
N LYS A 50 -17.96 -10.88 16.07
CA LYS A 50 -19.00 -11.78 15.56
C LYS A 50 -18.62 -13.26 15.67
N ARG A 51 -17.33 -13.60 15.62
CA ARG A 51 -16.79 -14.96 15.72
C ARG A 51 -16.32 -15.33 17.14
N GLY A 52 -16.43 -14.41 18.10
CA GLY A 52 -15.94 -14.62 19.46
C GLY A 52 -14.42 -14.77 19.55
N MET A 53 -13.69 -14.14 18.61
CA MET A 53 -12.23 -14.17 18.57
C MET A 53 -11.65 -12.95 19.26
N ASP A 54 -10.45 -13.10 19.81
CA ASP A 54 -9.75 -12.05 20.54
C ASP A 54 -9.28 -10.94 19.58
N VAL A 55 -9.76 -9.72 19.81
CA VAL A 55 -9.45 -8.52 19.01
C VAL A 55 -7.99 -8.10 19.21
N ASP A 56 -7.44 -8.22 20.43
CA ASP A 56 -6.06 -7.84 20.72
C ASP A 56 -5.07 -8.71 19.95
N MET A 57 -5.42 -9.98 19.70
CA MET A 57 -4.62 -10.86 18.86
C MET A 57 -4.62 -10.42 17.39
N ILE A 58 -5.72 -9.88 16.90
CA ILE A 58 -5.78 -9.35 15.51
C ILE A 58 -4.85 -8.17 15.36
N LEU A 59 -4.89 -7.23 16.31
CA LEU A 59 -3.99 -6.07 16.29
C LEU A 59 -2.53 -6.51 16.33
N SER A 60 -2.20 -7.48 17.18
CA SER A 60 -0.85 -8.03 17.30
C SER A 60 -0.38 -8.69 16.00
N ILE A 61 -1.24 -9.47 15.34
CA ILE A 61 -0.95 -10.12 14.04
C ILE A 61 -0.79 -9.07 12.96
N ALA A 62 -1.66 -8.03 12.93
CA ALA A 62 -1.60 -6.96 11.95
C ALA A 62 -0.28 -6.17 12.07
N ILE A 63 0.11 -5.76 13.28
CA ILE A 63 1.36 -5.03 13.52
C ILE A 63 2.55 -5.92 13.15
N CYS A 64 2.58 -7.18 13.59
CA CYS A 64 3.65 -8.11 13.26
C CYS A 64 3.75 -8.34 11.75
N GLY A 65 2.60 -8.53 11.07
CA GLY A 65 2.53 -8.69 9.62
C GLY A 65 3.06 -7.48 8.86
N VAL A 66 2.72 -6.26 9.30
CA VAL A 66 3.22 -5.02 8.70
C VAL A 66 4.73 -4.88 8.90
N VAL A 67 5.22 -5.06 10.12
CA VAL A 67 6.66 -4.94 10.43
C VAL A 67 7.47 -6.00 9.67
N CYS A 68 7.06 -7.26 9.73
CA CYS A 68 7.73 -8.34 9.00
C CYS A 68 7.57 -8.17 7.47
N GLY A 69 6.47 -7.60 7.01
CA GLY A 69 6.26 -7.28 5.61
C GLY A 69 7.23 -6.21 5.10
N ILE A 70 7.41 -5.12 5.85
CA ILE A 70 8.38 -4.06 5.50
C ILE A 70 9.80 -4.62 5.50
N LEU A 71 10.16 -5.40 6.51
CA LEU A 71 11.48 -6.03 6.60
C LEU A 71 11.70 -7.02 5.44
N GLY A 72 10.71 -7.85 5.13
CA GLY A 72 10.77 -8.81 4.03
C GLY A 72 10.87 -8.13 2.67
N ALA A 73 10.12 -7.04 2.45
CA ALA A 73 10.18 -6.24 1.22
C ALA A 73 11.58 -5.63 1.01
N LYS A 74 12.17 -5.12 2.08
CA LYS A 74 13.53 -4.54 2.05
C LYS A 74 14.59 -5.62 1.88
N LEU A 75 14.45 -6.73 2.56
CA LEU A 75 15.39 -7.85 2.48
C LEU A 75 15.43 -8.43 1.07
N LEU A 76 14.26 -8.66 0.46
CA LEU A 76 14.19 -9.15 -0.91
C LEU A 76 14.72 -8.12 -1.91
N TYR A 77 14.52 -6.83 -1.68
CA TYR A 77 15.12 -5.79 -2.48
C TYR A 77 16.66 -5.87 -2.47
N TYR A 78 17.27 -6.03 -1.30
CA TYR A 78 18.72 -6.18 -1.20
C TYR A 78 19.25 -7.43 -1.91
N VAL A 79 18.48 -8.51 -1.90
CA VAL A 79 18.84 -9.71 -2.68
C VAL A 79 18.80 -9.41 -4.18
N THR A 80 17.85 -8.60 -4.65
CA THR A 80 17.70 -8.26 -6.07
C THR A 80 18.82 -7.35 -6.58
N ILE A 81 19.35 -6.46 -5.72
CA ILE A 81 20.44 -5.53 -6.08
C ILE A 81 21.80 -5.95 -5.51
N PHE A 82 21.97 -7.24 -5.21
CA PHE A 82 23.17 -7.74 -4.53
C PHE A 82 24.47 -7.37 -5.24
N ASP A 83 24.50 -7.47 -6.59
CA ASP A 83 25.66 -7.09 -7.40
C ASP A 83 25.97 -5.60 -7.30
N GLU A 84 24.96 -4.75 -7.21
CA GLU A 84 25.13 -3.29 -7.06
C GLU A 84 25.62 -2.91 -5.65
N ILE A 85 25.22 -3.68 -4.63
CA ILE A 85 25.68 -3.48 -3.24
C ILE A 85 27.16 -3.83 -3.13
N LEU A 86 27.63 -4.88 -3.82
CA LEU A 86 29.04 -5.24 -3.85
C LEU A 86 29.90 -4.13 -4.48
N ALA A 87 29.36 -3.43 -5.49
CA ALA A 87 30.05 -2.30 -6.13
C ALA A 87 30.00 -1.02 -5.27
N ASN A 88 28.92 -0.78 -4.55
CA ASN A 88 28.70 0.43 -3.75
C ASN A 88 27.97 0.12 -2.43
N PRO A 89 28.68 -0.20 -1.34
CA PRO A 89 28.07 -0.57 -0.06
C PRO A 89 27.25 0.55 0.61
N LYS A 90 27.41 1.81 0.15
CA LYS A 90 26.61 2.96 0.63
C LYS A 90 25.12 2.84 0.30
N LYS A 91 24.73 2.07 -0.74
CA LYS A 91 23.33 1.81 -1.08
C LYS A 91 22.56 1.03 0.00
N LEU A 92 23.26 0.34 0.89
CA LEU A 92 22.65 -0.36 2.01
C LEU A 92 22.00 0.60 3.03
N LEU A 93 22.53 1.83 3.12
CA LEU A 93 22.06 2.87 4.03
C LEU A 93 20.91 3.71 3.45
N ASP A 94 20.63 3.54 2.16
CA ASP A 94 19.54 4.27 1.51
C ASP A 94 18.20 3.61 1.80
N ILE A 95 17.53 4.11 2.85
CA ILE A 95 16.26 3.57 3.32
C ILE A 95 15.13 3.86 2.34
N ASN A 96 15.26 4.92 1.53
CA ASN A 96 14.23 5.38 0.59
C ASN A 96 14.23 4.60 -0.74
N ASP A 97 15.31 3.90 -1.07
CA ASP A 97 15.39 3.13 -2.30
C ASP A 97 14.65 1.79 -2.19
N GLY A 98 13.76 1.56 -3.12
CA GLY A 98 13.13 0.31 -3.53
C GLY A 98 12.54 -0.59 -2.44
N PHE A 99 11.34 -1.05 -2.71
CA PHE A 99 10.67 -2.12 -1.95
C PHE A 99 10.14 -3.16 -2.94
N VAL A 100 10.43 -4.43 -2.71
CA VAL A 100 9.88 -5.51 -3.52
C VAL A 100 8.61 -6.06 -2.86
N VAL A 101 7.47 -5.89 -3.52
CA VAL A 101 6.15 -6.25 -2.99
C VAL A 101 6.07 -7.74 -2.61
N TYR A 102 6.69 -8.63 -3.40
CA TYR A 102 6.71 -10.06 -3.10
C TYR A 102 7.41 -10.38 -1.78
N GLY A 103 8.49 -9.66 -1.47
CA GLY A 103 9.17 -9.78 -0.16
C GLY A 103 8.26 -9.37 0.98
N GLY A 104 7.44 -8.33 0.77
CA GLY A 104 6.45 -7.89 1.74
C GLY A 104 5.37 -8.93 2.00
N ILE A 105 4.85 -9.56 0.96
CA ILE A 105 3.85 -10.62 1.09
C ILE A 105 4.43 -11.82 1.84
N ILE A 106 5.60 -12.30 1.42
CA ILE A 106 6.27 -13.44 2.07
C ILE A 106 6.59 -13.12 3.53
N GLY A 107 7.20 -11.94 3.79
CA GLY A 107 7.55 -11.50 5.14
C GLY A 107 6.32 -11.35 6.05
N GLY A 108 5.25 -10.74 5.55
CA GLY A 108 4.00 -10.57 6.30
C GLY A 108 3.33 -11.89 6.66
N VAL A 109 3.24 -12.83 5.70
CA VAL A 109 2.68 -14.16 5.94
C VAL A 109 3.53 -14.95 6.93
N LEU A 110 4.85 -14.95 6.76
CA LEU A 110 5.77 -15.64 7.67
C LEU A 110 5.72 -15.04 9.08
N GLY A 111 5.72 -13.71 9.20
CA GLY A 111 5.59 -13.04 10.49
C GLY A 111 4.30 -13.36 11.21
N GLY A 112 3.17 -13.33 10.51
CA GLY A 112 1.87 -13.74 11.05
C GLY A 112 1.83 -15.23 11.46
N TYR A 113 2.44 -16.10 10.65
CA TYR A 113 2.54 -17.52 10.98
C TYR A 113 3.39 -17.77 12.21
N ILE A 114 4.59 -17.16 12.31
CA ILE A 114 5.48 -17.30 13.46
C ILE A 114 4.80 -16.80 14.72
N LEU A 115 4.16 -15.63 14.68
CA LEU A 115 3.46 -15.06 15.82
C LEU A 115 2.31 -15.99 16.28
N SER A 116 1.54 -16.55 15.36
CA SER A 116 0.44 -17.45 15.68
C SER A 116 0.96 -18.74 16.35
N ARG A 117 2.14 -19.24 15.94
CA ARG A 117 2.79 -20.39 16.59
C ARG A 117 3.25 -20.05 18.02
N ILE A 118 3.83 -18.88 18.23
CA ILE A 118 4.27 -18.39 19.56
C ILE A 118 3.07 -18.20 20.49
N LYS A 119 1.97 -17.69 19.98
CA LYS A 119 0.75 -17.43 20.76
C LYS A 119 -0.18 -18.65 20.88
N HIS A 120 0.19 -19.79 20.30
CA HIS A 120 -0.61 -21.03 20.28
C HIS A 120 -2.02 -20.85 19.73
N ILE A 121 -2.17 -20.00 18.71
CA ILE A 121 -3.43 -19.73 18.02
C ILE A 121 -3.43 -20.31 16.61
N SER A 122 -4.61 -20.57 16.05
CA SER A 122 -4.74 -21.10 14.69
C SER A 122 -4.51 -19.98 13.65
N PHE A 123 -3.36 -20.04 12.95
CA PHE A 123 -3.01 -19.08 11.89
C PHE A 123 -4.11 -18.95 10.83
N PHE A 124 -4.65 -20.08 10.35
CA PHE A 124 -5.65 -20.07 9.27
C PHE A 124 -6.96 -19.40 9.67
N GLN A 125 -7.39 -19.54 10.93
CA GLN A 125 -8.61 -18.89 11.41
C GLN A 125 -8.44 -17.37 11.44
N TYR A 126 -7.31 -16.88 11.90
CA TYR A 126 -7.01 -15.44 11.93
C TYR A 126 -6.73 -14.90 10.52
N ALA A 127 -6.06 -15.66 9.66
CA ALA A 127 -5.85 -15.30 8.27
C ALA A 127 -7.19 -15.14 7.52
N ASP A 128 -8.10 -16.11 7.64
CA ASP A 128 -9.45 -16.03 7.04
C ASP A 128 -10.26 -14.84 7.56
N LEU A 129 -10.07 -14.50 8.83
CA LEU A 129 -10.73 -13.34 9.43
C LEU A 129 -10.20 -12.02 8.87
N VAL A 130 -8.87 -11.91 8.68
CA VAL A 130 -8.18 -10.66 8.28
C VAL A 130 -8.19 -10.46 6.76
N MET A 131 -8.25 -11.52 5.93
CA MET A 131 -8.18 -11.42 4.46
C MET A 131 -9.16 -10.43 3.84
N PRO A 132 -10.45 -10.36 4.22
CA PRO A 132 -11.37 -9.36 3.69
C PRO A 132 -10.96 -7.93 4.05
N SER A 133 -10.35 -7.72 5.21
CA SER A 133 -9.83 -6.42 5.64
C SER A 133 -8.62 -5.99 4.80
N VAL A 134 -7.75 -6.93 4.46
CA VAL A 134 -6.62 -6.70 3.55
C VAL A 134 -7.11 -6.33 2.15
N ALA A 135 -8.13 -7.04 1.63
CA ALA A 135 -8.74 -6.75 0.34
C ALA A 135 -9.37 -5.34 0.33
N LEU A 136 -10.03 -4.95 1.42
CA LEU A 136 -10.59 -3.61 1.58
C LEU A 136 -9.49 -2.53 1.58
N ALA A 137 -8.42 -2.72 2.34
CA ALA A 137 -7.28 -1.82 2.36
C ALA A 137 -6.62 -1.66 0.98
N GLN A 138 -6.49 -2.76 0.23
CA GLN A 138 -6.00 -2.73 -1.16
C GLN A 138 -6.92 -1.92 -2.08
N GLY A 139 -8.25 -2.03 -1.91
CA GLY A 139 -9.22 -1.23 -2.64
C GLY A 139 -8.99 0.27 -2.44
N PHE A 140 -8.84 0.70 -1.19
CA PHE A 140 -8.51 2.10 -0.88
C PHE A 140 -7.15 2.52 -1.43
N GLY A 141 -6.15 1.63 -1.40
CA GLY A 141 -4.85 1.86 -2.03
C GLY A 141 -4.97 2.11 -3.54
N ARG A 142 -5.84 1.36 -4.23
CA ARG A 142 -6.11 1.58 -5.67
C ARG A 142 -6.82 2.90 -5.95
N ILE A 143 -7.75 3.30 -5.07
CA ILE A 143 -8.37 4.63 -5.15
C ILE A 143 -7.29 5.71 -4.94
N GLY A 144 -6.37 5.51 -4.01
CA GLY A 144 -5.23 6.39 -3.79
C GLY A 144 -4.32 6.52 -5.02
N CYS A 145 -4.00 5.39 -5.68
CA CYS A 145 -3.25 5.39 -6.95
C CYS A 145 -3.98 6.17 -8.05
N PHE A 146 -5.29 6.02 -8.12
CA PHE A 146 -6.12 6.75 -9.08
C PHE A 146 -6.07 8.26 -8.83
N LEU A 147 -6.21 8.69 -7.57
CA LEU A 147 -6.12 10.10 -7.18
C LEU A 147 -4.73 10.70 -7.40
N ALA A 148 -3.69 9.89 -7.21
CA ALA A 148 -2.31 10.29 -7.46
C ALA A 148 -1.93 10.33 -8.95
N GLY A 149 -2.82 9.86 -9.84
CA GLY A 149 -2.55 9.79 -11.27
C GLY A 149 -1.45 8.79 -11.65
N CYS A 150 -1.12 7.85 -10.75
CA CYS A 150 -0.13 6.81 -11.01
C CYS A 150 -0.81 5.47 -11.38
N CYS A 151 -0.03 4.53 -11.87
CA CYS A 151 -0.50 3.16 -12.19
C CYS A 151 -1.64 3.12 -13.22
N TYR A 152 -1.64 4.03 -14.17
CA TYR A 152 -2.57 4.05 -15.30
C TYR A 152 -2.28 2.89 -16.27
N GLY A 153 -3.32 2.50 -17.02
CA GLY A 153 -3.26 1.41 -17.98
C GLY A 153 -2.67 1.82 -19.34
N MET A 154 -2.95 1.00 -20.36
CA MET A 154 -2.55 1.28 -21.74
C MET A 154 -3.39 2.41 -22.34
N PRO A 155 -2.81 3.23 -23.27
CA PRO A 155 -3.55 4.25 -23.99
C PRO A 155 -4.75 3.65 -24.74
N THR A 156 -5.90 4.31 -24.63
CA THR A 156 -7.13 3.89 -25.31
C THR A 156 -7.84 5.10 -25.90
N HIS A 157 -8.59 4.87 -26.99
CA HIS A 157 -9.43 5.87 -27.65
C HIS A 157 -10.92 5.70 -27.33
N SER A 158 -11.25 4.98 -26.27
CA SER A 158 -12.64 4.77 -25.85
C SER A 158 -13.27 6.07 -25.36
N HIS A 159 -14.59 6.25 -25.58
CA HIS A 159 -15.36 7.37 -25.04
C HIS A 159 -15.39 7.42 -23.50
N PHE A 160 -15.12 6.29 -22.84
CA PHE A 160 -15.01 6.19 -21.37
C PHE A 160 -13.56 6.29 -20.87
N ALA A 161 -12.63 6.73 -21.74
CA ALA A 161 -11.24 6.90 -21.35
C ALA A 161 -11.08 8.05 -20.34
N ILE A 162 -10.33 7.78 -19.29
CA ILE A 162 -9.93 8.81 -18.31
C ILE A 162 -8.54 9.30 -18.71
N VAL A 163 -8.40 10.60 -18.85
CA VAL A 163 -7.11 11.21 -19.18
C VAL A 163 -6.35 11.50 -17.89
N PHE A 164 -5.21 10.83 -17.73
CA PHE A 164 -4.26 11.11 -16.65
C PHE A 164 -3.27 12.16 -17.14
N HIS A 165 -3.16 13.26 -16.41
CA HIS A 165 -2.11 14.24 -16.62
C HIS A 165 -1.01 13.96 -15.60
N ASN A 166 0.11 13.44 -16.07
CA ASN A 166 1.33 13.47 -15.29
C ASN A 166 1.76 14.94 -15.22
N SER A 167 1.75 15.48 -14.03
CA SER A 167 2.51 16.68 -13.71
C SER A 167 3.96 16.24 -13.49
N ASP A 168 4.73 16.16 -14.57
CA ASP A 168 6.18 16.20 -14.51
C ASP A 168 6.64 17.62 -14.17
#